data_8bf24a51628ba3c48c5905c8b2b63b60
#
_entry.id   8bf24a51628ba3c48c5905c8b2b63b60
#
_cell.length_a   1.000
_cell.length_b   1.000
_cell.length_c   1.000
_cell.angle_alpha   90.00
_cell.angle_beta   90.00
_cell.angle_gamma   90.00
#
_symmetry.space_group_name_H-M   'P 1'
#
loop_
_entity.id
_entity.type
_entity.pdbx_description
1 polymer ?
#
loop_
_entity_poly.entity_id
_entity_poly.type
_entity_poly.pdbx_seq_one_letter_code
_entity_poly.pdbx_strand_id
1 'polypeptide(L)'
;DEYTNIFGKNNVIIEISLHGIQSEKDFINSNWLQSKIFNDGYMYVATNDIYYLNKEHALHRSIGLSMNPNPDGIDEYSNYVDYNSEFYFKTEKEMEKVFSAYLHKYPDLLTNSEKIVNQCNAQVPVERALPEFPLPNGFSSEQYLYKLVWEGFKEKFPNESAIDNRFTLEDYKERLEHEFDTIVKMGFVDYFLIVQDFINWSKDTEVYKHPEVYFPHIELSKVSKMCIEKNFEIKVGPGRGSAAGSLLAYCLKITNLDPMKYDLLFERFLNPERVSMPDVDIDFSNRDREKVVEYVQNKYSYSHVAQIVTFQKLKLKSIIKKVAKSYGIPYSKTDEMTKMIPGKICVSTEKEDGTIEIVEKEPELLCEIENIDYFSNLINKDDEIKLVFKMGKVLEGLPSTTGKHAAGVIIGRQPLQSYLPLMEVDGVLVTQFEKKASESIGLLKMDFLGLRTLTVIQNAV
;
A
#
# COMPACT_ATOMS: atom_id res chain seq x y z
N ASP A 1 11.86 32.69 -6.49
CA ASP A 1 12.08 32.84 -7.96
C ASP A 1 12.15 31.49 -8.68
N GLU A 2 12.71 30.43 -8.06
CA GLU A 2 12.81 29.10 -8.66
C GLU A 2 11.41 28.49 -8.94
N TYR A 3 10.51 28.48 -7.96
CA TYR A 3 9.13 28.03 -8.14
C TYR A 3 8.38 28.83 -9.20
N THR A 4 8.63 30.14 -9.28
CA THR A 4 8.02 31.00 -10.29
C THR A 4 8.49 30.65 -11.71
N ASN A 5 9.74 30.26 -11.86
CA ASN A 5 10.29 29.82 -13.15
C ASN A 5 9.72 28.45 -13.58
N ILE A 6 9.45 27.56 -12.62
CA ILE A 6 8.93 26.21 -12.89
C ILE A 6 7.42 26.26 -13.15
N PHE A 7 6.65 26.90 -12.29
CA PHE A 7 5.18 26.82 -12.27
C PHE A 7 4.49 28.03 -12.89
N GLY A 8 5.21 29.11 -13.13
CA GLY A 8 4.63 30.39 -13.51
C GLY A 8 4.10 31.18 -12.30
N LYS A 9 4.19 32.49 -12.35
CA LYS A 9 3.88 33.39 -11.24
C LYS A 9 2.43 33.21 -10.68
N ASN A 10 1.47 33.02 -11.57
CA ASN A 10 0.06 32.90 -11.17
C ASN A 10 -0.27 31.59 -10.42
N ASN A 11 0.63 30.63 -10.47
CA ASN A 11 0.50 29.35 -9.80
C ASN A 11 1.35 29.24 -8.52
N VAL A 12 1.99 30.34 -8.12
CA VAL A 12 2.77 30.44 -6.88
C VAL A 12 2.01 31.36 -5.91
N ILE A 13 1.63 30.80 -4.76
CA ILE A 13 0.85 31.47 -3.74
C ILE A 13 1.66 31.52 -2.46
N ILE A 14 1.66 32.68 -1.79
CA ILE A 14 2.37 32.84 -0.52
C ILE A 14 1.41 32.48 0.62
N GLU A 15 1.79 31.45 1.35
CA GLU A 15 1.07 30.97 2.52
C GLU A 15 1.51 31.75 3.78
N ILE A 16 0.55 32.14 4.60
CA ILE A 16 0.76 32.87 5.85
C ILE A 16 0.04 32.14 6.97
N SER A 17 0.80 31.57 7.89
CA SER A 17 0.28 30.85 9.07
C SER A 17 0.56 31.64 10.36
N LEU A 18 -0.32 31.53 11.33
CA LEU A 18 -0.15 32.14 12.66
C LEU A 18 -0.59 31.16 13.76
N HIS A 19 0.38 30.53 14.40
CA HIS A 19 0.16 29.62 15.53
C HIS A 19 0.72 30.20 16.85
N GLY A 20 0.96 31.52 16.89
CA GLY A 20 1.53 32.20 18.05
C GLY A 20 3.06 32.17 18.10
N ILE A 21 3.72 31.65 17.09
CA ILE A 21 5.17 31.57 16.98
C ILE A 21 5.75 32.93 16.57
N GLN A 22 6.89 33.35 17.19
CA GLN A 22 7.46 34.66 16.94
C GLN A 22 7.96 34.83 15.48
N SER A 23 8.56 33.79 14.90
CA SER A 23 9.03 33.81 13.50
C SER A 23 7.89 34.04 12.50
N GLU A 24 6.69 33.52 12.74
CA GLU A 24 5.52 33.76 11.91
C GLU A 24 5.07 35.21 11.96
N LYS A 25 5.09 35.83 13.17
CA LYS A 25 4.80 37.26 13.35
C LYS A 25 5.85 38.14 12.68
N ASP A 26 7.11 37.73 12.73
CA ASP A 26 8.20 38.45 12.06
C ASP A 26 8.07 38.35 10.54
N PHE A 27 7.66 37.16 10.03
CA PHE A 27 7.43 36.95 8.59
C PHE A 27 6.29 37.80 8.07
N ILE A 28 5.10 37.83 8.71
CA ILE A 28 3.94 38.61 8.25
C ILE A 28 4.21 40.15 8.29
N ASN A 29 5.14 40.58 9.14
CA ASN A 29 5.55 41.97 9.24
C ASN A 29 6.79 42.33 8.37
N SER A 30 7.38 41.34 7.70
CA SER A 30 8.62 41.55 6.95
C SER A 30 8.44 42.45 5.72
N ASN A 31 9.46 43.24 5.41
CA ASN A 31 9.52 44.02 4.17
C ASN A 31 9.53 43.13 2.93
N TRP A 32 10.09 41.92 3.05
CA TRP A 32 10.11 40.94 1.96
C TRP A 32 8.69 40.53 1.56
N LEU A 33 7.87 40.14 2.51
CA LEU A 33 6.48 39.73 2.23
C LEU A 33 5.67 40.90 1.62
N GLN A 34 5.82 42.10 2.18
CA GLN A 34 5.14 43.28 1.66
C GLN A 34 5.55 43.59 0.21
N SER A 35 6.83 43.51 -0.10
CA SER A 35 7.32 43.68 -1.47
C SER A 35 6.76 42.62 -2.41
N LYS A 36 6.77 41.35 -2.02
CA LYS A 36 6.23 40.26 -2.83
C LYS A 36 4.75 40.40 -3.14
N ILE A 37 3.97 40.83 -2.17
CA ILE A 37 2.51 41.01 -2.34
C ILE A 37 2.20 42.29 -3.10
N PHE A 38 2.70 43.46 -2.65
CA PHE A 38 2.26 44.76 -3.16
C PHE A 38 3.05 45.22 -4.40
N ASN A 39 4.35 44.91 -4.50
CA ASN A 39 5.15 45.32 -5.64
C ASN A 39 5.16 44.24 -6.73
N ASP A 40 5.37 42.99 -6.33
CA ASP A 40 5.46 41.87 -7.27
C ASP A 40 4.09 41.25 -7.58
N GLY A 41 3.02 41.53 -6.80
CA GLY A 41 1.66 41.07 -7.05
C GLY A 41 1.45 39.56 -6.91
N TYR A 42 2.15 38.91 -5.98
CA TYR A 42 1.86 37.51 -5.66
C TYR A 42 0.56 37.39 -4.88
N MET A 43 -0.22 36.34 -5.18
CA MET A 43 -1.36 35.95 -4.37
C MET A 43 -0.86 35.46 -3.01
N TYR A 44 -1.65 35.74 -1.97
CA TYR A 44 -1.37 35.34 -0.60
C TYR A 44 -2.62 34.77 0.07
N VAL A 45 -2.48 33.88 1.03
CA VAL A 45 -3.58 33.23 1.71
C VAL A 45 -3.23 32.92 3.16
N ALA A 46 -4.22 33.08 4.06
CA ALA A 46 -4.10 32.57 5.41
C ALA A 46 -4.35 31.07 5.44
N THR A 47 -3.48 30.37 6.15
CA THR A 47 -3.62 28.93 6.38
C THR A 47 -3.51 28.61 7.86
N ASN A 48 -3.85 27.38 8.20
CA ASN A 48 -3.69 26.81 9.53
C ASN A 48 -3.19 25.38 9.40
N ASP A 49 -2.03 25.09 9.93
CA ASP A 49 -1.53 23.71 10.04
C ASP A 49 -2.41 22.95 11.01
N ILE A 50 -3.11 21.94 10.51
CA ILE A 50 -4.07 21.19 11.29
C ILE A 50 -3.47 19.81 11.60
N TYR A 51 -3.11 19.61 12.86
CA TYR A 51 -2.61 18.34 13.35
C TYR A 51 -3.60 17.57 14.24
N TYR A 52 -4.67 18.25 14.69
CA TYR A 52 -5.73 17.66 15.52
C TYR A 52 -7.02 18.47 15.44
N LEU A 53 -8.14 17.85 15.81
CA LEU A 53 -9.47 18.46 15.64
C LEU A 53 -9.79 19.52 16.68
N ASN A 54 -9.48 19.26 17.94
CA ASN A 54 -9.83 20.14 19.05
C ASN A 54 -8.59 20.57 19.82
N LYS A 55 -8.64 21.73 20.45
CA LYS A 55 -7.53 22.33 21.21
C LYS A 55 -7.00 21.41 22.30
N GLU A 56 -7.86 20.63 22.95
CA GLU A 56 -7.52 19.66 23.99
C GLU A 56 -6.69 18.48 23.47
N HIS A 57 -6.69 18.24 22.16
CA HIS A 57 -5.92 17.15 21.54
C HIS A 57 -4.43 17.48 21.38
N ALA A 58 -3.98 18.69 21.70
CA ALA A 58 -2.58 19.08 21.65
C ALA A 58 -1.68 18.13 22.47
N LEU A 59 -2.13 17.75 23.70
CA LEU A 59 -1.43 16.79 24.53
C LEU A 59 -1.32 15.40 23.88
N HIS A 60 -2.38 14.92 23.24
CA HIS A 60 -2.38 13.63 22.54
C HIS A 60 -1.38 13.60 21.38
N ARG A 61 -1.28 14.71 20.64
CA ARG A 61 -0.25 14.85 19.60
C ARG A 61 1.16 14.77 20.17
N SER A 62 1.44 15.49 21.26
CA SER A 62 2.76 15.47 21.93
C SER A 62 3.14 14.06 22.36
N ILE A 63 2.20 13.30 22.95
CA ILE A 63 2.41 11.90 23.31
C ILE A 63 2.64 11.05 22.07
N GLY A 64 1.86 11.22 21.01
CA GLY A 64 2.02 10.51 19.75
C GLY A 64 3.42 10.70 19.14
N LEU A 65 3.95 11.92 19.17
CA LEU A 65 5.30 12.24 18.69
C LEU A 65 6.38 11.58 19.57
N SER A 66 6.22 11.56 20.90
CA SER A 66 7.17 10.92 21.81
C SER A 66 7.23 9.39 21.72
N MET A 67 6.21 8.76 21.11
CA MET A 67 6.18 7.30 20.90
C MET A 67 7.13 6.81 19.81
N ASN A 68 7.45 7.64 18.84
CA ASN A 68 8.32 7.35 17.71
C ASN A 68 9.43 8.39 17.65
N PRO A 69 10.45 8.31 18.54
CA PRO A 69 11.59 9.22 18.46
C PRO A 69 12.27 9.07 17.10
N ASN A 70 12.66 10.18 16.51
CA ASN A 70 13.36 10.19 15.23
C ASN A 70 14.62 9.32 15.32
N PRO A 71 14.83 8.32 14.42
CA PRO A 71 16.00 7.45 14.46
C PRO A 71 17.34 8.19 14.38
N ASP A 72 17.35 9.39 13.80
CA ASP A 72 18.57 10.19 13.60
C ASP A 72 19.04 10.93 14.87
N GLY A 73 18.37 10.70 16.02
CA GLY A 73 18.80 11.24 17.32
C GLY A 73 18.75 12.77 17.42
N ILE A 74 18.27 13.44 16.40
CA ILE A 74 18.00 14.87 16.42
C ILE A 74 16.60 15.03 16.98
N ASP A 75 16.53 15.14 18.30
CA ASP A 75 15.32 15.43 19.05
C ASP A 75 14.85 16.89 18.77
N GLU A 76 14.72 17.28 17.53
CA GLU A 76 14.03 18.52 17.18
C GLU A 76 12.61 18.54 17.73
N TYR A 77 11.99 17.37 17.93
CA TYR A 77 10.65 17.22 18.48
C TYR A 77 10.58 16.94 19.97
N SER A 78 11.63 16.44 20.62
CA SER A 78 11.63 16.21 22.08
C SER A 78 11.72 17.52 22.88
N ASN A 79 12.27 18.56 22.29
CA ASN A 79 12.26 19.91 22.86
C ASN A 79 10.98 20.70 22.53
N TYR A 80 10.13 20.23 21.62
CA TYR A 80 8.80 20.77 21.33
C TYR A 80 7.72 20.17 22.25
N VAL A 81 8.01 20.03 23.54
CA VAL A 81 6.99 19.95 24.59
C VAL A 81 6.39 21.36 24.82
N ASP A 82 6.53 22.24 23.88
CA ASP A 82 5.73 23.42 23.84
C ASP A 82 4.33 22.98 23.40
N TYR A 83 3.43 22.92 24.39
CA TYR A 83 1.99 22.72 24.21
C TYR A 83 1.40 23.85 23.39
N ASN A 84 1.90 24.01 22.14
CA ASN A 84 1.28 24.93 21.22
C ASN A 84 -0.07 24.35 20.80
N SER A 85 -1.10 24.72 21.52
CA SER A 85 -2.46 24.27 21.29
C SER A 85 -3.12 24.93 20.08
N GLU A 86 -2.37 25.65 19.26
CA GLU A 86 -2.93 26.42 18.14
C GLU A 86 -3.01 25.65 16.81
N PHE A 87 -2.52 24.42 16.74
CA PHE A 87 -2.58 23.56 15.55
C PHE A 87 -3.87 22.72 15.44
N TYR A 88 -4.98 23.22 15.99
CA TYR A 88 -6.29 22.56 15.87
C TYR A 88 -7.09 23.08 14.67
N PHE A 89 -8.12 22.34 14.29
CA PHE A 89 -9.03 22.74 13.22
C PHE A 89 -9.85 23.96 13.64
N LYS A 90 -9.39 25.16 13.25
CA LYS A 90 -10.04 26.44 13.58
C LYS A 90 -11.26 26.69 12.72
N THR A 91 -12.31 27.22 13.34
CA THR A 91 -13.48 27.78 12.65
C THR A 91 -13.11 29.08 11.95
N GLU A 92 -13.93 29.52 11.01
CA GLU A 92 -13.79 30.82 10.33
C GLU A 92 -13.63 31.97 11.31
N LYS A 93 -14.47 32.03 12.33
CA LYS A 93 -14.44 33.09 13.38
C LYS A 93 -13.13 33.04 14.18
N GLU A 94 -12.58 31.89 14.43
CA GLU A 94 -11.29 31.75 15.10
C GLU A 94 -10.14 32.17 14.19
N MET A 95 -10.19 31.86 12.90
CA MET A 95 -9.24 32.37 11.91
C MET A 95 -9.32 33.92 11.81
N GLU A 96 -10.51 34.50 11.71
CA GLU A 96 -10.71 35.97 11.75
C GLU A 96 -10.08 36.59 12.99
N LYS A 97 -10.28 36.00 14.16
CA LYS A 97 -9.68 36.45 15.41
C LYS A 97 -8.16 36.39 15.39
N VAL A 98 -7.58 35.28 14.91
CA VAL A 98 -6.12 35.09 14.81
C VAL A 98 -5.48 36.13 13.90
N PHE A 99 -6.08 36.42 12.74
CA PHE A 99 -5.56 37.36 11.75
C PHE A 99 -6.08 38.79 11.90
N SER A 100 -6.94 39.11 12.87
CA SER A 100 -7.61 40.38 13.02
C SER A 100 -6.70 41.62 12.96
N ALA A 101 -5.51 41.53 13.53
CA ALA A 101 -4.52 42.61 13.52
C ALA A 101 -3.94 42.89 12.13
N TYR A 102 -4.07 41.98 11.18
CA TYR A 102 -3.45 42.05 9.86
C TYR A 102 -4.42 42.25 8.70
N LEU A 103 -5.74 42.05 8.92
CA LEU A 103 -6.76 42.16 7.87
C LEU A 103 -6.83 43.57 7.24
N HIS A 104 -6.51 44.63 7.99
CA HIS A 104 -6.47 45.99 7.44
C HIS A 104 -5.32 46.14 6.41
N LYS A 105 -4.22 45.40 6.57
CA LYS A 105 -3.06 45.44 5.70
C LYS A 105 -3.18 44.43 4.55
N TYR A 106 -3.79 43.28 4.80
CA TYR A 106 -4.00 42.20 3.87
C TYR A 106 -5.48 41.82 3.79
N PRO A 107 -6.32 42.62 3.10
CA PRO A 107 -7.79 42.49 3.17
C PRO A 107 -8.32 41.18 2.61
N ASP A 108 -7.64 40.58 1.61
CA ASP A 108 -8.05 39.33 0.98
C ASP A 108 -7.46 38.09 1.64
N LEU A 109 -6.79 38.23 2.78
CA LEU A 109 -6.00 37.16 3.42
C LEU A 109 -6.81 35.87 3.69
N LEU A 110 -8.04 36.01 4.16
CA LEU A 110 -8.94 34.88 4.44
C LEU A 110 -9.75 34.44 3.21
N THR A 111 -10.19 35.41 2.38
CA THR A 111 -11.07 35.13 1.25
C THR A 111 -10.33 34.51 0.03
N ASN A 112 -9.01 34.68 -0.06
CA ASN A 112 -8.23 34.10 -1.14
C ASN A 112 -8.23 32.57 -1.15
N SER A 113 -8.51 31.91 -0.02
CA SER A 113 -8.71 30.45 0.02
C SER A 113 -9.83 29.99 -0.91
N GLU A 114 -10.95 30.71 -0.95
CA GLU A 114 -12.06 30.43 -1.86
C GLU A 114 -11.67 30.65 -3.34
N LYS A 115 -10.92 31.72 -3.62
CA LYS A 115 -10.41 31.97 -4.99
C LYS A 115 -9.49 30.85 -5.46
N ILE A 116 -8.63 30.31 -4.58
CA ILE A 116 -7.74 29.20 -4.88
C ILE A 116 -8.55 27.93 -5.17
N VAL A 117 -9.52 27.58 -4.32
CA VAL A 117 -10.38 26.41 -4.51
C VAL A 117 -11.10 26.46 -5.86
N ASN A 118 -11.63 27.62 -6.23
CA ASN A 118 -12.32 27.81 -7.50
C ASN A 118 -11.42 27.72 -8.74
N GLN A 119 -10.11 27.88 -8.58
CA GLN A 119 -9.11 27.67 -9.64
C GLN A 119 -8.63 26.23 -9.74
N CYS A 120 -8.78 25.43 -8.68
CA CYS A 120 -8.33 24.07 -8.62
C CYS A 120 -9.37 23.13 -9.27
N ASN A 121 -8.99 22.46 -10.35
CA ASN A 121 -9.80 21.48 -11.06
C ASN A 121 -9.08 20.15 -11.27
N ALA A 122 -7.99 19.93 -10.54
CA ALA A 122 -7.22 18.72 -10.62
C ALA A 122 -8.05 17.49 -10.19
N GLN A 123 -7.99 16.44 -10.98
CA GLN A 123 -8.61 15.14 -10.67
C GLN A 123 -7.53 14.08 -10.66
N VAL A 124 -7.66 13.13 -9.76
CA VAL A 124 -6.81 11.93 -9.80
C VAL A 124 -7.30 11.05 -10.94
N PRO A 125 -6.50 10.80 -11.99
CA PRO A 125 -6.91 9.93 -13.07
C PRO A 125 -7.10 8.51 -12.53
N VAL A 126 -8.29 7.93 -12.81
CA VAL A 126 -8.60 6.54 -12.49
C VAL A 126 -8.67 5.78 -13.81
N GLU A 127 -7.53 5.33 -14.27
CA GLU A 127 -7.41 4.55 -15.49
C GLU A 127 -6.78 3.19 -15.18
N ARG A 128 -7.25 2.13 -15.87
CA ARG A 128 -6.58 0.84 -15.77
C ARG A 128 -5.16 0.96 -16.34
N ALA A 129 -4.19 1.00 -15.45
CA ALA A 129 -2.77 1.15 -15.78
C ALA A 129 -2.07 -0.22 -15.81
N LEU A 130 -2.65 -1.18 -16.54
CA LEU A 130 -2.02 -2.49 -16.72
C LEU A 130 -0.71 -2.32 -17.48
N PRO A 131 0.41 -2.88 -16.97
CA PRO A 131 1.66 -2.87 -17.69
C PRO A 131 1.55 -3.68 -18.98
N GLU A 132 2.28 -3.25 -20.01
CA GLU A 132 2.40 -3.99 -21.27
C GLU A 132 3.54 -5.00 -21.14
N PHE A 133 3.29 -6.22 -21.61
CA PHE A 133 4.33 -7.24 -21.67
C PHE A 133 5.29 -6.95 -22.84
N PRO A 134 6.63 -6.94 -22.64
CA PRO A 134 7.58 -6.76 -23.73
C PRO A 134 7.57 -8.00 -24.64
N LEU A 135 6.90 -7.87 -25.78
CA LEU A 135 6.66 -8.96 -26.72
C LEU A 135 7.90 -9.25 -27.58
N PRO A 136 8.13 -10.52 -27.98
CA PRO A 136 9.04 -10.85 -29.08
C PRO A 136 8.55 -10.23 -30.38
N ASN A 137 9.49 -9.94 -31.32
CA ASN A 137 9.16 -9.36 -32.62
C ASN A 137 8.13 -10.19 -33.39
N GLY A 138 7.12 -9.51 -33.95
CA GLY A 138 6.14 -10.10 -34.87
C GLY A 138 4.88 -10.69 -34.21
N PHE A 139 4.71 -10.50 -32.88
CA PHE A 139 3.51 -10.97 -32.18
C PHE A 139 2.69 -9.81 -31.61
N SER A 140 1.35 -9.94 -31.61
CA SER A 140 0.50 -9.23 -30.66
C SER A 140 0.46 -9.98 -29.32
N SER A 141 0.04 -9.32 -28.22
CA SER A 141 -0.09 -9.96 -26.90
C SER A 141 -1.00 -11.19 -26.98
N GLU A 142 -2.14 -11.08 -27.67
CA GLU A 142 -3.09 -12.18 -27.85
C GLU A 142 -2.47 -13.36 -28.60
N GLN A 143 -1.80 -13.08 -29.73
CA GLN A 143 -1.14 -14.12 -30.52
C GLN A 143 -0.05 -14.82 -29.74
N TYR A 144 0.70 -14.07 -28.92
CA TYR A 144 1.78 -14.63 -28.13
C TYR A 144 1.23 -15.47 -26.98
N LEU A 145 0.21 -14.99 -26.27
CA LEU A 145 -0.48 -15.77 -25.24
C LEU A 145 -1.06 -17.06 -25.80
N TYR A 146 -1.78 -16.98 -26.94
CA TYR A 146 -2.36 -18.14 -27.61
C TYR A 146 -1.29 -19.19 -27.93
N LYS A 147 -0.18 -18.75 -28.52
CA LYS A 147 0.95 -19.63 -28.81
C LYS A 147 1.45 -20.35 -27.56
N LEU A 148 1.74 -19.62 -26.48
CA LEU A 148 2.27 -20.19 -25.24
C LEU A 148 1.29 -21.16 -24.58
N VAL A 149 0.00 -20.83 -24.59
CA VAL A 149 -1.06 -21.66 -24.05
C VAL A 149 -1.14 -23.02 -24.78
N TRP A 150 -1.15 -22.99 -26.13
CA TRP A 150 -1.21 -24.21 -26.93
C TRP A 150 0.09 -25.03 -26.92
N GLU A 151 1.23 -24.40 -26.80
CA GLU A 151 2.51 -25.10 -26.55
C GLU A 151 2.47 -25.84 -25.22
N GLY A 152 2.01 -25.14 -24.14
CA GLY A 152 1.85 -25.76 -22.82
C GLY A 152 0.78 -26.84 -22.79
N PHE A 153 -0.33 -26.67 -23.54
CA PHE A 153 -1.36 -27.70 -23.68
C PHE A 153 -0.79 -28.99 -24.29
N LYS A 154 -0.05 -28.89 -25.41
CA LYS A 154 0.58 -30.05 -26.05
C LYS A 154 1.60 -30.73 -25.13
N GLU A 155 2.32 -29.97 -24.31
CA GLU A 155 3.27 -30.51 -23.33
C GLU A 155 2.57 -31.27 -22.21
N LYS A 156 1.47 -30.71 -21.67
CA LYS A 156 0.71 -31.30 -20.55
C LYS A 156 -0.15 -32.47 -20.98
N PHE A 157 -0.74 -32.40 -22.18
CA PHE A 157 -1.72 -33.35 -22.71
C PHE A 157 -1.31 -33.88 -24.08
N PRO A 158 -0.19 -34.66 -24.17
CA PRO A 158 0.31 -35.18 -25.44
C PRO A 158 -0.63 -36.22 -26.05
N ASN A 159 -1.50 -36.84 -25.28
CA ASN A 159 -2.47 -37.83 -25.70
C ASN A 159 -3.57 -38.01 -24.65
N GLU A 160 -4.60 -38.81 -24.95
CA GLU A 160 -5.78 -39.04 -24.09
C GLU A 160 -5.42 -39.70 -22.75
N SER A 161 -4.27 -40.36 -22.60
CA SER A 161 -3.90 -40.95 -21.32
C SER A 161 -3.39 -39.92 -20.30
N ALA A 162 -3.14 -38.69 -20.73
CA ALA A 162 -2.67 -37.61 -19.89
C ALA A 162 -3.83 -36.78 -19.25
N ILE A 163 -5.08 -36.99 -19.73
CA ILE A 163 -6.27 -36.31 -19.20
C ILE A 163 -7.01 -37.18 -18.19
N ASP A 164 -7.93 -36.57 -17.43
CA ASP A 164 -8.86 -37.31 -16.56
C ASP A 164 -9.84 -38.14 -17.40
N ASN A 165 -10.02 -39.39 -17.06
CA ASN A 165 -10.85 -40.35 -17.83
C ASN A 165 -12.35 -40.02 -17.90
N ARG A 166 -12.80 -39.02 -17.15
CA ARG A 166 -14.20 -38.49 -17.20
C ARG A 166 -14.41 -37.58 -18.39
N PHE A 167 -13.34 -37.13 -19.04
CA PHE A 167 -13.37 -36.13 -20.10
C PHE A 167 -12.62 -36.62 -21.36
N THR A 168 -12.94 -36.00 -22.48
CA THR A 168 -12.22 -36.18 -23.73
C THR A 168 -11.18 -35.08 -23.93
N LEU A 169 -10.25 -35.26 -24.86
CA LEU A 169 -9.29 -34.20 -25.21
C LEU A 169 -10.00 -32.97 -25.80
N GLU A 170 -11.16 -33.15 -26.40
CA GLU A 170 -11.99 -32.06 -26.93
C GLU A 170 -12.61 -31.23 -25.83
N ASP A 171 -13.11 -31.84 -24.75
CA ASP A 171 -13.62 -31.11 -23.58
C ASP A 171 -12.54 -30.18 -22.98
N TYR A 172 -11.29 -30.65 -22.92
CA TYR A 172 -10.17 -29.82 -22.44
C TYR A 172 -9.87 -28.65 -23.40
N LYS A 173 -9.97 -28.85 -24.71
CA LYS A 173 -9.76 -27.78 -25.69
C LYS A 173 -10.89 -26.74 -25.62
N GLU A 174 -12.15 -27.18 -25.58
CA GLU A 174 -13.31 -26.27 -25.44
C GLU A 174 -13.20 -25.43 -24.18
N ARG A 175 -12.79 -26.03 -23.06
CA ARG A 175 -12.56 -25.30 -21.82
C ARG A 175 -11.42 -24.28 -21.97
N LEU A 176 -10.34 -24.64 -22.62
CA LEU A 176 -9.18 -23.77 -22.81
C LEU A 176 -9.50 -22.58 -23.72
N GLU A 177 -10.25 -22.79 -24.82
CA GLU A 177 -10.73 -21.74 -25.71
C GLU A 177 -11.67 -20.77 -24.96
N HIS A 178 -12.61 -21.32 -24.18
CA HIS A 178 -13.51 -20.51 -23.36
C HIS A 178 -12.77 -19.61 -22.37
N GLU A 179 -11.76 -20.15 -21.67
CA GLU A 179 -10.93 -19.38 -20.76
C GLU A 179 -10.11 -18.31 -21.47
N PHE A 180 -9.53 -18.65 -22.63
CA PHE A 180 -8.75 -17.73 -23.44
C PHE A 180 -9.62 -16.55 -23.92
N ASP A 181 -10.78 -16.82 -24.51
CA ASP A 181 -11.72 -15.81 -25.00
C ASP A 181 -12.17 -14.88 -23.86
N THR A 182 -12.43 -15.45 -22.69
CA THR A 182 -12.81 -14.67 -21.51
C THR A 182 -11.68 -13.73 -21.06
N ILE A 183 -10.44 -14.21 -21.02
CA ILE A 183 -9.27 -13.41 -20.64
C ILE A 183 -9.03 -12.28 -21.64
N VAL A 184 -9.16 -12.55 -22.96
CA VAL A 184 -9.04 -11.54 -24.02
C VAL A 184 -10.15 -10.49 -23.86
N LYS A 185 -11.40 -10.92 -23.72
CA LYS A 185 -12.56 -10.03 -23.57
C LYS A 185 -12.46 -9.12 -22.34
N MET A 186 -11.90 -9.63 -21.25
CA MET A 186 -11.70 -8.86 -20.02
C MET A 186 -10.44 -7.98 -20.05
N GLY A 187 -9.56 -8.10 -21.07
CA GLY A 187 -8.34 -7.31 -21.24
C GLY A 187 -7.21 -7.70 -20.29
N PHE A 188 -7.09 -8.97 -19.91
CA PHE A 188 -6.07 -9.46 -18.97
C PHE A 188 -4.93 -10.25 -19.64
N VAL A 189 -4.79 -10.17 -20.96
CA VAL A 189 -3.78 -10.89 -21.74
C VAL A 189 -2.37 -10.62 -21.20
N ASP A 190 -1.99 -9.33 -21.11
CA ASP A 190 -0.67 -8.93 -20.62
C ASP A 190 -0.42 -9.36 -19.17
N TYR A 191 -1.48 -9.36 -18.34
CA TYR A 191 -1.38 -9.86 -16.97
C TYR A 191 -0.91 -11.32 -16.91
N PHE A 192 -1.54 -12.19 -17.71
CA PHE A 192 -1.14 -13.61 -17.76
C PHE A 192 0.26 -13.80 -18.32
N LEU A 193 0.64 -13.01 -19.34
CA LEU A 193 1.99 -13.01 -19.89
C LEU A 193 3.04 -12.62 -18.87
N ILE A 194 2.76 -11.58 -18.07
CA ILE A 194 3.65 -11.11 -17.00
C ILE A 194 3.79 -12.17 -15.91
N VAL A 195 2.68 -12.76 -15.47
CA VAL A 195 2.69 -13.78 -14.41
C VAL A 195 3.44 -15.03 -14.84
N GLN A 196 3.15 -15.55 -16.04
CA GLN A 196 3.85 -16.74 -16.54
C GLN A 196 5.36 -16.51 -16.72
N ASP A 197 5.74 -15.30 -17.13
CA ASP A 197 7.12 -14.97 -17.43
C ASP A 197 8.03 -15.03 -16.17
N PHE A 198 7.67 -14.32 -15.10
CA PHE A 198 8.52 -14.34 -13.90
C PHE A 198 8.47 -15.70 -13.17
N ILE A 199 7.38 -16.48 -13.32
CA ILE A 199 7.31 -17.84 -12.81
C ILE A 199 8.25 -18.76 -13.59
N ASN A 200 8.22 -18.68 -14.93
CA ASN A 200 9.09 -19.50 -15.76
C ASN A 200 10.56 -19.09 -15.60
N TRP A 201 10.87 -17.79 -15.54
CA TRP A 201 12.21 -17.33 -15.18
C TRP A 201 12.67 -17.89 -13.83
N SER A 202 11.80 -17.92 -12.84
CA SER A 202 12.13 -18.48 -11.51
C SER A 202 12.48 -19.95 -11.56
N LYS A 203 11.74 -20.74 -12.35
CA LYS A 203 11.92 -22.19 -12.50
C LYS A 203 13.09 -22.57 -13.41
N ASP A 204 13.46 -21.70 -14.36
CA ASP A 204 14.53 -21.97 -15.33
C ASP A 204 15.90 -22.00 -14.65
N THR A 205 16.64 -23.08 -14.85
CA THR A 205 18.00 -23.30 -14.32
C THR A 205 19.10 -22.94 -15.33
N GLU A 206 18.72 -22.57 -16.54
CA GLU A 206 19.64 -22.32 -17.65
C GLU A 206 19.50 -20.91 -18.26
N VAL A 207 18.94 -19.95 -17.50
CA VAL A 207 18.77 -18.55 -17.96
C VAL A 207 20.07 -17.98 -18.56
N TYR A 208 21.21 -18.34 -17.98
CA TYR A 208 22.54 -17.90 -18.46
C TYR A 208 22.86 -18.31 -19.90
N LYS A 209 22.18 -19.33 -20.45
CA LYS A 209 22.35 -19.77 -21.83
C LYS A 209 21.53 -18.98 -22.84
N HIS A 210 20.41 -18.38 -22.38
CA HIS A 210 19.45 -17.69 -23.25
C HIS A 210 18.78 -16.49 -22.55
N PRO A 211 19.54 -15.57 -21.95
CA PRO A 211 18.99 -14.45 -21.20
C PRO A 211 18.13 -13.54 -22.05
N GLU A 212 18.35 -13.48 -23.37
CA GLU A 212 17.57 -12.69 -24.32
C GLU A 212 16.09 -13.11 -24.41
N VAL A 213 15.76 -14.33 -24.05
CA VAL A 213 14.36 -14.82 -23.99
C VAL A 213 13.58 -14.06 -22.91
N TYR A 214 14.24 -13.78 -21.79
CA TYR A 214 13.63 -13.09 -20.65
C TYR A 214 13.75 -11.57 -20.73
N PHE A 215 14.72 -11.04 -21.48
CA PHE A 215 14.98 -9.62 -21.64
C PHE A 215 14.96 -9.18 -23.11
N PRO A 216 13.85 -9.44 -23.86
CA PRO A 216 13.75 -9.01 -25.24
C PRO A 216 13.82 -7.47 -25.32
N HIS A 217 14.58 -6.96 -26.28
CA HIS A 217 14.77 -5.52 -26.53
C HIS A 217 15.47 -4.74 -25.41
N ILE A 218 15.99 -5.42 -24.38
CA ILE A 218 16.75 -4.79 -23.30
C ILE A 218 18.24 -5.07 -23.52
N GLU A 219 19.05 -4.02 -23.41
CA GLU A 219 20.50 -4.17 -23.45
C GLU A 219 20.99 -4.92 -22.21
N LEU A 220 21.49 -6.14 -22.38
CA LEU A 220 21.86 -7.03 -21.27
C LEU A 220 22.94 -6.45 -20.35
N SER A 221 23.76 -5.52 -20.83
CA SER A 221 24.75 -4.78 -20.01
C SER A 221 24.11 -3.92 -18.92
N LYS A 222 22.83 -3.56 -19.07
CA LYS A 222 22.03 -2.78 -18.10
C LYS A 222 21.26 -3.65 -17.14
N VAL A 223 21.22 -4.97 -17.34
CA VAL A 223 20.50 -5.92 -16.50
C VAL A 223 21.46 -6.45 -15.43
N SER A 224 20.94 -6.65 -14.23
CA SER A 224 21.69 -7.25 -13.13
C SER A 224 22.27 -8.62 -13.54
N LYS A 225 23.54 -8.87 -13.20
CA LYS A 225 24.20 -10.15 -13.45
C LYS A 225 23.43 -11.32 -12.81
N MET A 226 22.86 -11.13 -11.63
CA MET A 226 22.03 -12.14 -10.98
C MET A 226 20.87 -12.58 -11.88
N CYS A 227 20.26 -11.65 -12.63
CA CYS A 227 19.14 -11.95 -13.51
C CYS A 227 19.53 -12.68 -14.81
N ILE A 228 20.70 -12.37 -15.40
CA ILE A 228 21.14 -12.92 -16.69
C ILE A 228 22.06 -14.13 -16.56
N GLU A 229 22.80 -14.26 -15.47
CA GLU A 229 23.72 -15.37 -15.19
C GLU A 229 23.10 -16.46 -14.29
N LYS A 230 21.78 -16.41 -14.07
CA LYS A 230 21.04 -17.32 -13.19
C LYS A 230 21.14 -18.77 -13.68
N ASN A 231 21.62 -19.66 -12.80
CA ASN A 231 21.84 -21.09 -13.05
C ASN A 231 21.24 -21.98 -11.94
N PHE A 232 20.27 -21.48 -11.20
CA PHE A 232 19.59 -22.19 -10.11
C PHE A 232 18.08 -22.01 -10.20
N GLU A 233 17.34 -22.97 -9.66
CA GLU A 233 15.87 -22.88 -9.55
C GLU A 233 15.46 -22.08 -8.32
N ILE A 234 14.52 -21.17 -8.48
CA ILE A 234 13.74 -20.59 -7.38
C ILE A 234 12.48 -21.43 -7.23
N LYS A 235 12.29 -22.07 -6.10
CA LYS A 235 11.11 -22.88 -5.85
C LYS A 235 9.86 -22.03 -5.80
N VAL A 236 8.89 -22.41 -6.64
CA VAL A 236 7.57 -21.79 -6.77
C VAL A 236 6.52 -22.78 -6.29
N GLY A 237 5.53 -22.30 -5.55
CA GLY A 237 4.41 -23.12 -5.08
C GLY A 237 3.53 -23.64 -6.21
N PRO A 238 2.68 -24.64 -5.95
CA PRO A 238 1.83 -25.28 -6.96
C PRO A 238 0.66 -24.39 -7.46
N GLY A 239 0.50 -23.21 -6.91
CA GLY A 239 -0.66 -22.33 -7.08
C GLY A 239 -1.57 -22.40 -5.86
N ARG A 240 -2.36 -21.36 -5.68
CA ARG A 240 -3.32 -21.23 -4.56
C ARG A 240 -4.53 -20.40 -4.97
N GLY A 241 -5.56 -20.37 -4.09
CA GLY A 241 -6.76 -19.55 -4.31
C GLY A 241 -7.54 -19.95 -5.56
N SER A 242 -8.22 -18.98 -6.14
CA SER A 242 -9.08 -19.18 -7.30
C SER A 242 -8.33 -19.46 -8.61
N ALA A 243 -7.08 -19.02 -8.73
CA ALA A 243 -6.26 -19.24 -9.93
C ALA A 243 -6.06 -20.73 -10.25
N ALA A 244 -6.12 -21.61 -9.25
CA ALA A 244 -6.07 -23.06 -9.44
C ALA A 244 -7.25 -23.60 -10.28
N GLY A 245 -8.34 -22.83 -10.45
CA GLY A 245 -9.48 -23.19 -11.30
C GLY A 245 -9.28 -22.92 -12.81
N SER A 246 -8.13 -22.37 -13.21
CA SER A 246 -7.85 -22.05 -14.61
C SER A 246 -6.98 -23.11 -15.28
N LEU A 247 -7.51 -23.72 -16.35
CA LEU A 247 -6.78 -24.64 -17.21
C LEU A 247 -5.69 -23.91 -18.01
N LEU A 248 -5.97 -22.66 -18.43
CA LEU A 248 -5.00 -21.81 -19.10
C LEU A 248 -3.82 -21.52 -18.19
N ALA A 249 -4.03 -21.19 -16.91
CA ALA A 249 -2.96 -20.99 -15.94
C ALA A 249 -2.12 -22.28 -15.71
N TYR A 250 -2.76 -23.44 -15.77
CA TYR A 250 -2.06 -24.73 -15.71
C TYR A 250 -1.19 -24.98 -16.95
N CYS A 251 -1.70 -24.69 -18.14
CA CYS A 251 -0.95 -24.79 -19.37
C CYS A 251 0.25 -23.82 -19.42
N LEU A 252 0.09 -22.60 -18.92
CA LEU A 252 1.17 -21.61 -18.79
C LEU A 252 2.18 -21.92 -17.66
N LYS A 253 2.02 -23.04 -16.94
CA LYS A 253 2.85 -23.42 -15.78
C LYS A 253 2.77 -22.43 -14.58
N ILE A 254 1.74 -21.59 -14.57
CA ILE A 254 1.44 -20.70 -13.43
C ILE A 254 0.99 -21.55 -12.23
N THR A 255 0.12 -22.53 -12.48
CA THR A 255 -0.31 -23.52 -11.48
C THR A 255 0.18 -24.91 -11.85
N ASN A 256 0.25 -25.81 -10.86
CA ASN A 256 0.66 -27.20 -11.05
C ASN A 256 -0.49 -28.19 -10.86
N LEU A 257 -1.72 -27.69 -10.82
CA LEU A 257 -2.94 -28.47 -10.58
C LEU A 257 -3.81 -28.45 -11.84
N ASP A 258 -4.21 -29.64 -12.33
CA ASP A 258 -5.19 -29.77 -13.40
C ASP A 258 -6.60 -29.48 -12.85
N PRO A 259 -7.25 -28.38 -13.23
CA PRO A 259 -8.56 -28.00 -12.68
C PRO A 259 -9.69 -28.93 -13.10
N MET A 260 -9.61 -29.58 -14.24
CA MET A 260 -10.59 -30.53 -14.75
C MET A 260 -10.67 -31.75 -13.84
N LYS A 261 -9.53 -32.25 -13.41
CA LYS A 261 -9.40 -33.40 -12.51
C LYS A 261 -10.09 -33.23 -11.16
N TYR A 262 -10.22 -31.97 -10.69
CA TYR A 262 -10.79 -31.64 -9.38
C TYR A 262 -12.10 -30.85 -9.49
N ASP A 263 -12.71 -30.81 -10.66
CA ASP A 263 -13.99 -30.13 -10.93
C ASP A 263 -13.97 -28.64 -10.49
N LEU A 264 -12.85 -27.96 -10.70
CA LEU A 264 -12.68 -26.55 -10.33
C LEU A 264 -13.28 -25.64 -11.41
N LEU A 265 -14.05 -24.65 -10.97
CA LEU A 265 -14.73 -23.71 -11.86
C LEU A 265 -13.84 -22.50 -12.15
N PHE A 266 -13.67 -22.17 -13.43
CA PHE A 266 -12.95 -20.98 -13.88
C PHE A 266 -13.67 -19.68 -13.48
N GLU A 267 -14.99 -19.67 -13.46
CA GLU A 267 -15.82 -18.52 -13.14
C GLU A 267 -15.66 -18.04 -11.68
N ARG A 268 -15.07 -18.88 -10.81
CA ARG A 268 -14.64 -18.46 -9.47
C ARG A 268 -13.38 -17.61 -9.48
N PHE A 269 -12.57 -17.75 -10.52
CA PHE A 269 -11.33 -16.98 -10.72
C PHE A 269 -11.60 -15.72 -11.55
N LEU A 270 -12.22 -15.87 -12.74
CA LEU A 270 -12.59 -14.76 -13.59
C LEU A 270 -14.04 -14.93 -14.05
N ASN A 271 -14.84 -13.88 -13.85
CA ASN A 271 -16.23 -13.84 -14.28
C ASN A 271 -16.50 -12.48 -14.94
N PRO A 272 -16.89 -12.45 -16.23
CA PRO A 272 -17.21 -11.21 -16.95
C PRO A 272 -18.34 -10.38 -16.30
N GLU A 273 -19.25 -11.01 -15.57
CA GLU A 273 -20.35 -10.34 -14.87
C GLU A 273 -19.86 -9.61 -13.60
N ARG A 274 -18.74 -10.06 -13.03
CA ARG A 274 -18.11 -9.45 -11.88
C ARG A 274 -16.78 -8.82 -12.28
N VAL A 275 -16.80 -7.53 -12.58
CA VAL A 275 -15.61 -6.75 -12.98
C VAL A 275 -14.68 -6.61 -11.77
N SER A 276 -13.91 -7.66 -11.47
CA SER A 276 -12.81 -7.63 -10.49
C SER A 276 -11.50 -7.93 -11.20
N MET A 277 -10.41 -7.30 -10.72
CA MET A 277 -9.06 -7.62 -11.20
C MET A 277 -8.71 -9.05 -10.80
N PRO A 278 -7.99 -9.82 -11.65
CA PRO A 278 -7.45 -11.12 -11.26
C PRO A 278 -6.44 -10.95 -10.12
N ASP A 279 -6.51 -11.82 -9.15
CA ASP A 279 -5.55 -11.88 -8.03
C ASP A 279 -4.89 -13.26 -8.04
N VAL A 280 -3.67 -13.33 -8.57
CA VAL A 280 -2.87 -14.56 -8.59
C VAL A 280 -1.81 -14.45 -7.50
N ASP A 281 -2.08 -15.12 -6.40
CA ASP A 281 -1.12 -15.29 -5.32
C ASP A 281 -0.03 -16.30 -5.70
N ILE A 282 1.24 -15.88 -5.64
CA ILE A 282 2.36 -16.73 -6.03
C ILE A 282 3.29 -16.92 -4.84
N ASP A 283 3.46 -18.19 -4.46
CA ASP A 283 4.35 -18.57 -3.38
C ASP A 283 5.77 -18.82 -3.92
N PHE A 284 6.75 -18.06 -3.44
CA PHE A 284 8.17 -18.25 -3.70
C PHE A 284 8.90 -18.75 -2.45
N SER A 285 10.05 -19.38 -2.62
CA SER A 285 10.99 -19.59 -1.51
C SER A 285 11.29 -18.25 -0.84
N ASN A 286 11.09 -18.17 0.47
CA ASN A 286 11.31 -16.93 1.23
C ASN A 286 12.73 -16.37 1.08
N ARG A 287 13.72 -17.24 0.88
CA ARG A 287 15.13 -16.89 0.65
C ARG A 287 15.33 -16.16 -0.67
N ASP A 288 14.58 -16.53 -1.71
CA ASP A 288 14.86 -16.12 -3.08
C ASP A 288 13.80 -15.13 -3.65
N ARG A 289 12.76 -14.79 -2.89
CA ARG A 289 11.70 -13.88 -3.29
C ARG A 289 12.23 -12.52 -3.81
N GLU A 290 13.20 -11.93 -3.11
CA GLU A 290 13.76 -10.63 -3.50
C GLU A 290 14.46 -10.68 -4.87
N LYS A 291 15.00 -11.83 -5.28
CA LYS A 291 15.58 -12.02 -6.61
C LYS A 291 14.53 -11.94 -7.72
N VAL A 292 13.29 -12.39 -7.43
CA VAL A 292 12.18 -12.26 -8.37
C VAL A 292 11.73 -10.80 -8.49
N VAL A 293 11.71 -10.06 -7.37
CA VAL A 293 11.45 -8.62 -7.40
C VAL A 293 12.51 -7.89 -8.24
N GLU A 294 13.79 -8.23 -8.03
CA GLU A 294 14.90 -7.68 -8.82
C GLU A 294 14.77 -8.01 -10.32
N TYR A 295 14.35 -9.22 -10.65
CA TYR A 295 14.06 -9.59 -12.04
C TYR A 295 13.00 -8.67 -12.67
N VAL A 296 11.88 -8.49 -11.97
CA VAL A 296 10.78 -7.64 -12.44
C VAL A 296 11.23 -6.18 -12.59
N GLN A 297 12.02 -5.66 -11.64
CA GLN A 297 12.59 -4.32 -11.72
C GLN A 297 13.53 -4.14 -12.91
N ASN A 298 14.36 -5.14 -13.21
CA ASN A 298 15.25 -5.12 -14.38
C ASN A 298 14.46 -5.20 -15.70
N LYS A 299 13.37 -5.98 -15.72
CA LYS A 299 12.54 -6.15 -16.94
C LYS A 299 11.66 -4.95 -17.25
N TYR A 300 10.99 -4.39 -16.23
CA TYR A 300 10.01 -3.30 -16.40
C TYR A 300 10.57 -1.92 -16.06
N SER A 301 11.82 -1.81 -15.63
CA SER A 301 12.49 -0.61 -15.12
C SER A 301 12.15 -0.31 -13.64
N TYR A 302 13.16 0.15 -12.90
CA TYR A 302 13.05 0.56 -11.50
C TYR A 302 12.03 1.69 -11.27
N SER A 303 11.80 2.57 -12.27
CA SER A 303 10.80 3.63 -12.17
C SER A 303 9.35 3.12 -12.29
N HIS A 304 9.14 1.91 -12.81
CA HIS A 304 7.83 1.32 -13.06
C HIS A 304 7.42 0.30 -12.00
N VAL A 305 8.34 -0.07 -11.09
CA VAL A 305 8.12 -1.15 -10.12
C VAL A 305 8.40 -0.65 -8.71
N ALA A 306 7.44 -0.81 -7.81
CA ALA A 306 7.62 -0.51 -6.39
C ALA A 306 6.89 -1.53 -5.52
N GLN A 307 7.38 -1.73 -4.30
CA GLN A 307 6.63 -2.48 -3.29
C GLN A 307 5.53 -1.59 -2.70
N ILE A 308 4.51 -2.21 -2.11
CA ILE A 308 3.40 -1.47 -1.48
C ILE A 308 3.79 -1.11 -0.05
N VAL A 309 3.47 0.10 0.39
CA VAL A 309 3.60 0.50 1.80
C VAL A 309 2.54 -0.18 2.67
N THR A 310 2.89 -0.42 3.92
CA THR A 310 1.92 -0.75 4.98
C THR A 310 2.04 0.25 6.11
N PHE A 311 0.91 0.71 6.63
CA PHE A 311 0.86 1.56 7.82
C PHE A 311 0.51 0.69 9.03
N GLN A 312 1.47 0.54 9.94
CA GLN A 312 1.22 -0.15 11.19
C GLN A 312 0.44 0.79 12.11
N LYS A 313 -0.75 0.36 12.52
CA LYS A 313 -1.61 1.13 13.43
C LYS A 313 -1.31 0.80 14.88
N LEU A 314 -1.54 1.79 15.75
CA LEU A 314 -1.50 1.59 17.19
C LEU A 314 -2.68 0.72 17.61
N LYS A 315 -2.40 -0.53 17.93
CA LYS A 315 -3.40 -1.51 18.41
C LYS A 315 -3.35 -1.63 19.92
N LEU A 316 -4.40 -2.21 20.50
CA LEU A 316 -4.65 -2.39 21.93
C LEU A 316 -3.39 -2.62 22.81
N LYS A 317 -2.64 -3.71 22.58
CA LYS A 317 -1.45 -4.02 23.40
C LYS A 317 -0.31 -3.03 23.18
N SER A 318 -0.13 -2.56 21.94
CA SER A 318 0.94 -1.63 21.60
C SER A 318 0.68 -0.22 22.14
N ILE A 319 -0.58 0.24 22.10
CA ILE A 319 -0.94 1.57 22.60
C ILE A 319 -0.78 1.66 24.11
N ILE A 320 -1.22 0.65 24.85
CA ILE A 320 -1.02 0.58 26.32
C ILE A 320 0.46 0.74 26.66
N LYS A 321 1.34 -0.07 26.04
CA LYS A 321 2.79 -0.05 26.32
C LYS A 321 3.45 1.27 25.90
N LYS A 322 3.08 1.80 24.73
CA LYS A 322 3.68 3.05 24.20
C LYS A 322 3.25 4.27 25.01
N VAL A 323 1.95 4.40 25.31
CA VAL A 323 1.45 5.51 26.14
C VAL A 323 2.07 5.46 27.53
N ALA A 324 2.09 4.30 28.18
CA ALA A 324 2.69 4.13 29.48
C ALA A 324 4.19 4.51 29.50
N LYS A 325 4.93 4.10 28.46
CA LYS A 325 6.34 4.48 28.32
C LYS A 325 6.52 6.01 28.24
N SER A 326 5.65 6.71 27.48
CA SER A 326 5.71 8.18 27.36
C SER A 326 5.47 8.90 28.68
N TYR A 327 4.77 8.27 29.62
CA TYR A 327 4.56 8.77 30.98
C TYR A 327 5.55 8.23 32.02
N GLY A 328 6.57 7.47 31.60
CA GLY A 328 7.55 6.88 32.51
C GLY A 328 7.02 5.74 33.39
N ILE A 329 5.86 5.18 33.04
CA ILE A 329 5.27 4.06 33.79
C ILE A 329 6.09 2.80 33.53
N PRO A 330 6.48 2.03 34.56
CA PRO A 330 7.34 0.86 34.42
C PRO A 330 6.74 -0.20 33.48
N TYR A 331 7.59 -0.77 32.62
CA TYR A 331 7.18 -1.82 31.66
C TYR A 331 6.54 -3.03 32.35
N SER A 332 7.06 -3.43 33.55
CA SER A 332 6.51 -4.56 34.31
C SER A 332 5.01 -4.41 34.58
N LYS A 333 4.57 -3.20 34.97
CA LYS A 333 3.16 -2.89 35.26
C LYS A 333 2.28 -3.06 34.02
N THR A 334 2.74 -2.58 32.87
CA THR A 334 1.98 -2.67 31.61
C THR A 334 2.06 -4.04 30.97
N ASP A 335 3.14 -4.78 31.18
CA ASP A 335 3.28 -6.15 30.67
C ASP A 335 2.35 -7.12 31.41
N GLU A 336 2.23 -7.00 32.73
CA GLU A 336 1.26 -7.75 33.53
C GLU A 336 -0.17 -7.45 33.04
N MET A 337 -0.53 -6.18 32.92
CA MET A 337 -1.85 -5.76 32.43
C MET A 337 -2.14 -6.31 31.02
N THR A 338 -1.19 -6.24 30.09
CA THR A 338 -1.40 -6.72 28.70
C THR A 338 -1.50 -8.24 28.60
N LYS A 339 -0.98 -9.02 29.56
CA LYS A 339 -1.15 -10.47 29.67
C LYS A 339 -2.56 -10.86 30.14
N MET A 340 -3.24 -9.98 30.86
CA MET A 340 -4.60 -10.20 31.34
C MET A 340 -5.68 -9.89 30.28
N ILE A 341 -5.30 -9.36 29.12
CA ILE A 341 -6.23 -9.15 28.00
C ILE A 341 -6.70 -10.51 27.52
N PRO A 342 -8.03 -10.77 27.53
CA PRO A 342 -8.57 -12.06 27.10
C PRO A 342 -8.29 -12.31 25.62
N GLY A 343 -8.10 -13.59 25.26
CA GLY A 343 -7.91 -13.97 23.86
C GLY A 343 -9.16 -13.75 23.01
N LYS A 344 -10.34 -13.81 23.65
CA LYS A 344 -11.63 -13.59 22.98
C LYS A 344 -12.60 -12.84 23.90
N ILE A 345 -13.44 -12.03 23.28
CA ILE A 345 -14.56 -11.30 23.91
C ILE A 345 -15.82 -11.48 23.09
N CYS A 346 -16.97 -11.38 23.74
CA CYS A 346 -18.27 -11.34 23.06
C CYS A 346 -18.64 -9.87 22.79
N VAL A 347 -18.87 -9.52 21.54
CA VAL A 347 -19.28 -8.17 21.12
C VAL A 347 -20.64 -8.27 20.43
N SER A 348 -21.56 -7.38 20.80
CA SER A 348 -22.84 -7.24 20.12
C SER A 348 -22.66 -6.43 18.85
N THR A 349 -22.97 -7.00 17.70
CA THR A 349 -22.97 -6.32 16.40
C THR A 349 -24.39 -6.21 15.88
N GLU A 350 -24.80 -5.02 15.45
CA GLU A 350 -26.09 -4.80 14.80
C GLU A 350 -25.92 -5.06 13.29
N LYS A 351 -26.76 -5.94 12.73
CA LYS A 351 -26.81 -6.21 11.29
C LYS A 351 -27.63 -5.13 10.57
N GLU A 352 -27.49 -5.07 9.25
CA GLU A 352 -28.25 -4.14 8.38
C GLU A 352 -29.79 -4.30 8.52
N ASP A 353 -30.24 -5.45 8.96
CA ASP A 353 -31.67 -5.76 9.22
C ASP A 353 -32.15 -5.36 10.64
N GLY A 354 -31.28 -4.74 11.46
CA GLY A 354 -31.56 -4.34 12.83
C GLY A 354 -31.48 -5.48 13.86
N THR A 355 -31.07 -6.69 13.47
CA THR A 355 -30.88 -7.81 14.42
C THR A 355 -29.52 -7.69 15.12
N ILE A 356 -29.51 -7.97 16.43
CA ILE A 356 -28.29 -7.99 17.23
C ILE A 356 -27.72 -9.40 17.22
N GLU A 357 -26.48 -9.54 16.71
CA GLU A 357 -25.71 -10.77 16.77
C GLU A 357 -24.57 -10.65 17.79
N ILE A 358 -24.39 -11.66 18.61
CA ILE A 358 -23.24 -11.74 19.51
C ILE A 358 -22.13 -12.50 18.79
N VAL A 359 -21.04 -11.79 18.49
CA VAL A 359 -19.88 -12.35 17.80
C VAL A 359 -18.71 -12.48 18.77
N GLU A 360 -18.11 -13.66 18.81
CA GLU A 360 -16.88 -13.90 19.57
C GLU A 360 -15.67 -13.48 18.72
N LYS A 361 -14.88 -12.52 19.22
CA LYS A 361 -13.67 -12.03 18.51
C LYS A 361 -12.53 -11.70 19.47
N GLU A 362 -11.32 -11.59 18.95
CA GLU A 362 -10.20 -11.02 19.71
C GLU A 362 -10.45 -9.51 19.95
N PRO A 363 -10.16 -8.99 21.16
CA PRO A 363 -10.28 -7.56 21.43
C PRO A 363 -9.24 -6.77 20.66
N GLU A 364 -9.68 -5.75 19.97
CA GLU A 364 -8.82 -4.86 19.17
C GLU A 364 -8.71 -3.45 19.76
N LEU A 365 -9.74 -3.01 20.49
CA LEU A 365 -9.91 -1.66 20.99
C LEU A 365 -9.92 -1.59 22.52
N LEU A 366 -9.43 -0.48 23.07
CA LEU A 366 -9.43 -0.22 24.53
C LEU A 366 -10.84 -0.16 25.11
N CYS A 367 -11.81 0.39 24.39
CA CYS A 367 -13.20 0.45 24.82
C CYS A 367 -13.86 -0.94 24.96
N GLU A 368 -13.34 -1.94 24.26
CA GLU A 368 -13.86 -3.31 24.34
C GLU A 368 -13.43 -4.04 25.60
N ILE A 369 -12.33 -3.62 26.22
CA ILE A 369 -11.81 -4.26 27.45
C ILE A 369 -12.07 -3.42 28.71
N GLU A 370 -12.33 -2.12 28.60
CA GLU A 370 -12.45 -1.23 29.78
C GLU A 370 -13.59 -1.64 30.74
N ASN A 371 -14.65 -2.27 30.22
CA ASN A 371 -15.81 -2.72 30.99
C ASN A 371 -15.65 -4.14 31.56
N ILE A 372 -14.54 -4.82 31.27
CA ILE A 372 -14.22 -6.10 31.89
C ILE A 372 -13.83 -5.84 33.35
N ASP A 373 -14.39 -6.58 34.30
CA ASP A 373 -14.23 -6.35 35.75
C ASP A 373 -12.79 -6.11 36.18
N TYR A 374 -11.85 -6.87 35.64
CA TYR A 374 -10.41 -6.66 35.94
C TYR A 374 -9.95 -5.26 35.55
N PHE A 375 -10.19 -4.84 34.28
CA PHE A 375 -9.73 -3.55 33.77
C PHE A 375 -10.50 -2.39 34.38
N SER A 376 -11.82 -2.53 34.54
CA SER A 376 -12.65 -1.53 35.22
C SER A 376 -12.17 -1.25 36.65
N ASN A 377 -11.88 -2.29 37.40
CA ASN A 377 -11.34 -2.15 38.76
C ASN A 377 -9.95 -1.51 38.76
N LEU A 378 -9.09 -1.86 37.80
CA LEU A 378 -7.74 -1.30 37.68
C LEU A 378 -7.78 0.19 37.32
N ILE A 379 -8.60 0.56 36.34
CA ILE A 379 -8.80 1.95 35.89
C ILE A 379 -9.34 2.83 37.04
N ASN A 380 -10.23 2.29 37.89
CA ASN A 380 -10.83 3.01 39.00
C ASN A 380 -9.87 3.16 40.22
N LYS A 381 -8.89 2.28 40.39
CA LYS A 381 -7.97 2.29 41.54
C LYS A 381 -6.63 2.92 41.23
N ASP A 382 -6.24 3.04 39.98
CA ASP A 382 -4.88 3.45 39.59
C ASP A 382 -4.96 4.60 38.57
N ASP A 383 -4.61 5.80 38.99
CA ASP A 383 -4.64 7.03 38.21
C ASP A 383 -3.70 6.97 36.99
N GLU A 384 -2.56 6.27 37.06
CA GLU A 384 -1.65 6.10 35.94
C GLU A 384 -2.30 5.23 34.85
N ILE A 385 -2.96 4.14 35.24
CA ILE A 385 -3.68 3.27 34.28
C ILE A 385 -4.89 4.00 33.68
N LYS A 386 -5.63 4.74 34.50
CA LYS A 386 -6.72 5.59 34.03
C LYS A 386 -6.24 6.58 32.96
N LEU A 387 -5.09 7.20 33.17
CA LEU A 387 -4.47 8.11 32.21
C LEU A 387 -4.07 7.36 30.91
N VAL A 388 -3.48 6.15 31.01
CA VAL A 388 -3.13 5.33 29.86
C VAL A 388 -4.36 5.03 29.00
N PHE A 389 -5.48 4.63 29.61
CA PHE A 389 -6.72 4.37 28.88
C PHE A 389 -7.31 5.63 28.26
N LYS A 390 -7.34 6.75 29.00
CA LYS A 390 -7.84 8.02 28.50
C LYS A 390 -7.07 8.50 27.27
N MET A 391 -5.74 8.48 27.33
CA MET A 391 -4.88 8.90 26.21
C MET A 391 -4.86 7.87 25.08
N GLY A 392 -4.83 6.60 25.44
CA GLY A 392 -4.83 5.50 24.47
C GLY A 392 -6.04 5.50 23.55
N LYS A 393 -7.25 5.72 24.06
CA LYS A 393 -8.48 5.78 23.26
C LYS A 393 -8.46 6.83 22.14
N VAL A 394 -7.78 7.96 22.35
CA VAL A 394 -7.66 9.01 21.34
C VAL A 394 -6.61 8.67 20.28
N LEU A 395 -5.55 7.96 20.68
CA LEU A 395 -4.42 7.61 19.80
C LEU A 395 -4.60 6.25 19.12
N GLU A 396 -5.57 5.45 19.57
CA GLU A 396 -5.84 4.12 19.04
C GLU A 396 -6.23 4.17 17.55
N GLY A 397 -5.69 3.23 16.78
CA GLY A 397 -5.97 3.16 15.33
C GLY A 397 -5.15 4.14 14.48
N LEU A 398 -4.45 5.10 15.08
CA LEU A 398 -3.58 6.01 14.31
C LEU A 398 -2.37 5.26 13.72
N PRO A 399 -1.91 5.64 12.52
CA PRO A 399 -0.67 5.14 11.96
C PRO A 399 0.51 5.47 12.89
N SER A 400 1.36 4.47 13.14
CA SER A 400 2.54 4.62 14.01
C SER A 400 3.84 4.57 13.23
N THR A 401 3.99 3.56 12.37
CA THR A 401 5.19 3.35 11.58
C THR A 401 4.81 2.88 10.17
N THR A 402 5.66 3.19 9.23
CA THR A 402 5.59 2.63 7.87
C THR A 402 6.39 1.35 7.78
N GLY A 403 5.95 0.45 6.93
CA GLY A 403 6.65 -0.79 6.61
C GLY A 403 6.44 -1.17 5.16
N LYS A 404 7.12 -2.21 4.72
CA LYS A 404 6.91 -2.80 3.39
C LYS A 404 5.83 -3.87 3.47
N HIS A 405 4.94 -3.93 2.49
CA HIS A 405 4.00 -5.03 2.36
C HIS A 405 4.75 -6.34 2.11
N ALA A 406 4.37 -7.40 2.82
CA ALA A 406 5.11 -8.66 2.77
C ALA A 406 5.15 -9.31 1.37
N ALA A 407 4.18 -9.02 0.49
CA ALA A 407 4.00 -9.66 -0.80
C ALA A 407 3.81 -8.69 -1.97
N GLY A 408 3.09 -7.60 -1.77
CA GLY A 408 2.58 -6.75 -2.84
C GLY A 408 3.65 -5.95 -3.57
N VAL A 409 3.71 -6.13 -4.89
CA VAL A 409 4.52 -5.36 -5.83
C VAL A 409 3.60 -4.76 -6.88
N ILE A 410 3.79 -3.50 -7.20
CA ILE A 410 3.05 -2.81 -8.26
C ILE A 410 3.97 -2.67 -9.47
N ILE A 411 3.41 -2.91 -10.65
CA ILE A 411 4.05 -2.69 -11.94
C ILE A 411 3.16 -1.71 -12.71
N GLY A 412 3.68 -0.53 -13.05
CA GLY A 412 2.97 0.49 -13.82
C GLY A 412 3.29 0.43 -15.31
N ARG A 413 2.35 0.84 -16.15
CA ARG A 413 2.57 1.03 -17.59
C ARG A 413 3.51 2.21 -17.87
N GLN A 414 3.45 3.25 -17.06
CA GLN A 414 4.32 4.41 -17.07
C GLN A 414 5.09 4.48 -15.74
N PRO A 415 6.12 5.33 -15.61
CA PRO A 415 6.77 5.54 -14.32
C PRO A 415 5.76 5.78 -13.21
N LEU A 416 5.89 5.06 -12.10
CA LEU A 416 4.88 5.07 -11.01
C LEU A 416 4.62 6.46 -10.43
N GLN A 417 5.60 7.36 -10.50
CA GLN A 417 5.44 8.77 -10.10
C GLN A 417 4.35 9.52 -10.89
N SER A 418 3.97 9.02 -12.08
CA SER A 418 2.87 9.58 -12.85
C SER A 418 1.48 9.24 -12.27
N TYR A 419 1.40 8.24 -11.39
CA TYR A 419 0.15 7.77 -10.79
C TYR A 419 0.03 8.11 -9.32
N LEU A 420 1.13 7.96 -8.57
CA LEU A 420 1.13 8.11 -7.11
C LEU A 420 2.51 8.53 -6.59
N PRO A 421 2.58 9.15 -5.40
CA PRO A 421 3.85 9.46 -4.75
C PRO A 421 4.56 8.20 -4.27
N LEU A 422 5.90 8.24 -4.32
CA LEU A 422 6.79 7.18 -3.86
C LEU A 422 7.62 7.67 -2.67
N MET A 423 8.10 6.73 -1.86
CA MET A 423 9.04 6.97 -0.77
C MET A 423 10.00 5.79 -0.62
N GLU A 424 11.04 5.96 0.15
CA GLU A 424 11.99 4.91 0.50
C GLU A 424 11.73 4.40 1.91
N VAL A 425 11.69 3.08 2.08
CA VAL A 425 11.60 2.40 3.37
C VAL A 425 12.66 1.30 3.42
N ASP A 426 13.60 1.38 4.36
CA ASP A 426 14.73 0.46 4.50
C ASP A 426 15.49 0.24 3.18
N GLY A 427 15.80 1.31 2.45
CA GLY A 427 16.53 1.27 1.18
C GLY A 427 15.73 0.70 -0.01
N VAL A 428 14.41 0.53 0.13
CA VAL A 428 13.53 -0.01 -0.92
C VAL A 428 12.47 1.02 -1.30
N LEU A 429 12.28 1.20 -2.62
CA LEU A 429 11.24 2.07 -3.15
C LEU A 429 9.86 1.47 -2.90
N VAL A 430 8.99 2.22 -2.22
CA VAL A 430 7.62 1.83 -1.92
C VAL A 430 6.63 2.93 -2.34
N THR A 431 5.38 2.53 -2.60
CA THR A 431 4.28 3.48 -2.82
C THR A 431 3.94 4.20 -1.52
N GLN A 432 3.47 5.45 -1.58
CA GLN A 432 2.88 6.12 -0.41
C GLN A 432 1.40 5.77 -0.21
N PHE A 433 0.79 5.07 -1.16
CA PHE A 433 -0.56 4.54 -1.06
C PHE A 433 -0.54 3.07 -0.67
N GLU A 434 -1.37 2.68 0.30
CA GLU A 434 -1.58 1.28 0.65
C GLU A 434 -2.38 0.53 -0.43
N LYS A 435 -2.48 -0.81 -0.30
CA LYS A 435 -3.10 -1.72 -1.27
C LYS A 435 -4.39 -1.17 -1.89
N LYS A 436 -5.41 -0.89 -1.05
CA LYS A 436 -6.74 -0.47 -1.54
C LYS A 436 -6.71 0.84 -2.31
N ALA A 437 -5.93 1.82 -1.84
CA ALA A 437 -5.80 3.11 -2.50
C ALA A 437 -5.07 2.96 -3.85
N SER A 438 -4.03 2.15 -3.93
CA SER A 438 -3.31 1.86 -5.19
C SER A 438 -4.21 1.15 -6.21
N GLU A 439 -5.01 0.18 -5.77
CA GLU A 439 -5.98 -0.52 -6.62
C GLU A 439 -7.11 0.42 -7.10
N SER A 440 -7.56 1.36 -6.25
CA SER A 440 -8.64 2.29 -6.60
C SER A 440 -8.28 3.29 -7.70
N ILE A 441 -6.99 3.57 -7.91
CA ILE A 441 -6.50 4.40 -9.02
C ILE A 441 -6.14 3.59 -10.27
N GLY A 442 -6.44 2.28 -10.28
CA GLY A 442 -6.29 1.40 -11.43
C GLY A 442 -4.94 0.68 -11.57
N LEU A 443 -4.06 0.79 -10.58
CA LEU A 443 -2.79 0.06 -10.57
C LEU A 443 -3.01 -1.40 -10.19
N LEU A 444 -2.28 -2.29 -10.86
CA LEU A 444 -2.33 -3.72 -10.61
C LEU A 444 -1.27 -4.16 -9.61
N LYS A 445 -1.71 -4.87 -8.60
CA LYS A 445 -0.86 -5.53 -7.63
C LYS A 445 -0.52 -6.95 -8.08
N MET A 446 0.74 -7.33 -7.91
CA MET A 446 1.24 -8.70 -8.00
C MET A 446 1.64 -9.18 -6.60
N ASP A 447 1.14 -10.35 -6.18
CA ASP A 447 1.45 -10.89 -4.86
C ASP A 447 2.58 -11.93 -4.91
N PHE A 448 3.78 -11.50 -4.52
CA PHE A 448 4.96 -12.35 -4.37
C PHE A 448 5.11 -12.78 -2.92
N LEU A 449 4.52 -13.90 -2.57
CA LEU A 449 4.50 -14.40 -1.19
C LEU A 449 5.79 -15.19 -0.89
N GLY A 450 6.46 -14.84 0.21
CA GLY A 450 7.61 -15.61 0.70
C GLY A 450 7.16 -16.74 1.63
N LEU A 451 7.28 -18.01 1.19
CA LEU A 451 6.87 -19.17 1.96
C LEU A 451 8.08 -19.92 2.53
N ARG A 452 8.17 -19.98 3.87
CA ARG A 452 9.26 -20.69 4.57
C ARG A 452 9.31 -22.18 4.26
N THR A 453 8.15 -22.83 4.08
CA THR A 453 8.07 -24.26 3.75
C THR A 453 8.77 -24.58 2.43
N LEU A 454 8.66 -23.73 1.42
CA LEU A 454 9.39 -23.91 0.16
C LEU A 454 10.90 -23.83 0.37
N THR A 455 11.38 -22.95 1.24
CA THR A 455 12.80 -22.87 1.60
C THR A 455 13.28 -24.13 2.33
N VAL A 456 12.45 -24.68 3.23
CA VAL A 456 12.77 -25.95 3.92
C VAL A 456 12.88 -27.09 2.92
N ILE A 457 11.92 -27.23 2.00
CA ILE A 457 11.95 -28.23 0.94
C ILE A 457 13.21 -28.05 0.07
N GLN A 458 13.52 -26.82 -0.33
CA GLN A 458 14.70 -26.52 -1.14
C GLN A 458 16.02 -26.89 -0.45
N ASN A 459 16.09 -26.80 0.87
CA ASN A 459 17.27 -27.15 1.64
C ASN A 459 17.35 -28.66 1.90
N ALA A 460 16.26 -29.39 1.78
CA ALA A 460 16.19 -30.84 2.02
C ALA A 460 16.50 -31.68 0.76
N VAL A 461 16.33 -31.10 -0.42
CA VAL A 461 16.62 -31.67 -1.74
C VAL A 461 18.03 -31.28 -2.20
#